data_0ebd8bbf57654014a2052a46251abce8
#
_entry.id   0ebd8bbf57654014a2052a46251abce8
#
_cell.length_a   1.000
_cell.length_b   1.000
_cell.length_c   1.000
_cell.angle_alpha   90.00
_cell.angle_beta   90.00
_cell.angle_gamma   90.00
#
_symmetry.space_group_name_H-M   'P 1'
#
loop_
_entity.id
_entity.type
_entity.pdbx_description
1 polymer ?
#
loop_
_entity_poly.entity_id
_entity_poly.type
_entity_poly.pdbx_seq_one_letter_code
_entity_poly.pdbx_strand_id
1 'polypeptide(L)'
;IEKDRYRLLWAALCPYAHRAVIARKLLGLDNVISLGTLDYRRGEDGWQFSLDPDGVDPVLKKPTIKSVYNYSEPNYEGPYSVPALVDLKTEKIVRKESAEILHEFATIFKPLHKEGAIDLYPEYLTKQIDEWNEKLAVAVNDGVYGMGFAKTQDEYDLAFNRFFDALDEVEERLSNQRYINGNSITETDIRFYTTMIRFDVVYYGMYGANKKRIEDYPNIFNYLKDLYQTPGFGDTTDFEAIKVGYYLSGGKEIVPGGPGVDKWQEPHDRLRF
;
A
#
# COMPACT_ATOMS: atom_id res chain seq x y z
N ILE A 1 17.67 -2.33 -16.30
CA ILE A 1 16.32 -2.92 -16.28
C ILE A 1 16.02 -3.64 -17.57
N GLU A 2 15.31 -4.76 -17.47
CA GLU A 2 14.95 -5.62 -18.60
C GLU A 2 13.51 -6.09 -18.43
N LYS A 3 12.81 -6.27 -19.55
CA LYS A 3 11.48 -6.87 -19.59
C LYS A 3 11.53 -8.32 -19.06
N ASP A 4 10.49 -8.72 -18.31
CA ASP A 4 10.29 -10.08 -17.80
C ASP A 4 11.42 -10.61 -16.86
N ARG A 5 12.26 -9.69 -16.36
CA ARG A 5 13.38 -10.00 -15.47
C ARG A 5 13.01 -9.98 -13.99
N TYR A 6 11.94 -9.28 -13.62
CA TYR A 6 11.62 -9.03 -12.22
C TYR A 6 10.29 -9.66 -11.82
N ARG A 7 10.24 -10.07 -10.55
CA ARG A 7 9.03 -10.54 -9.89
C ARG A 7 8.79 -9.76 -8.61
N LEU A 8 7.62 -9.16 -8.50
CA LEU A 8 7.19 -8.45 -7.29
C LEU A 8 6.43 -9.43 -6.39
N LEU A 9 6.89 -9.58 -5.14
CA LEU A 9 6.22 -10.37 -4.12
C LEU A 9 5.44 -9.45 -3.18
N TRP A 10 4.20 -9.80 -2.89
CA TRP A 10 3.32 -9.01 -2.02
C TRP A 10 2.31 -9.88 -1.27
N ALA A 11 1.69 -9.30 -0.23
CA ALA A 11 0.51 -9.83 0.42
C ALA A 11 -0.57 -8.75 0.44
N ALA A 12 -1.81 -9.10 0.06
CA ALA A 12 -2.86 -8.13 -0.21
C ALA A 12 -3.29 -7.30 1.02
N LEU A 13 -3.08 -7.83 2.25
CA LEU A 13 -3.33 -7.05 3.46
C LEU A 13 -2.32 -5.89 3.66
N CYS A 14 -1.08 -6.03 3.16
CA CYS A 14 0.01 -5.09 3.46
C CYS A 14 -0.14 -3.77 2.70
N PRO A 15 -0.30 -2.61 3.39
CA PRO A 15 -0.44 -1.32 2.73
C PRO A 15 0.85 -0.89 2.02
N TYR A 16 2.01 -1.25 2.55
CA TYR A 16 3.30 -0.93 1.95
C TYR A 16 3.52 -1.69 0.65
N ALA A 17 3.25 -3.00 0.62
CA ALA A 17 3.36 -3.80 -0.60
C ALA A 17 2.34 -3.38 -1.66
N HIS A 18 1.15 -2.96 -1.25
CA HIS A 18 0.09 -2.49 -2.15
C HIS A 18 0.52 -1.27 -2.98
N ARG A 19 1.38 -0.39 -2.45
CA ARG A 19 1.94 0.75 -3.20
C ARG A 19 2.60 0.32 -4.51
N ALA A 20 3.46 -0.70 -4.43
CA ALA A 20 4.18 -1.21 -5.59
C ALA A 20 3.24 -1.90 -6.61
N VAL A 21 2.19 -2.57 -6.13
CA VAL A 21 1.19 -3.22 -6.99
C VAL A 21 0.37 -2.19 -7.75
N ILE A 22 -0.08 -1.11 -7.09
CA ILE A 22 -0.79 -0.01 -7.74
C ILE A 22 0.10 0.64 -8.80
N ALA A 23 1.32 1.03 -8.46
CA ALA A 23 2.25 1.65 -9.40
C ALA A 23 2.53 0.75 -10.61
N ARG A 24 2.78 -0.54 -10.36
CA ARG A 24 2.97 -1.55 -11.41
C ARG A 24 1.80 -1.56 -12.40
N LYS A 25 0.56 -1.46 -11.91
CA LYS A 25 -0.66 -1.47 -12.73
C LYS A 25 -0.84 -0.15 -13.50
N LEU A 26 -0.74 1.00 -12.81
CA LEU A 26 -0.89 2.33 -13.43
C LEU A 26 0.11 2.55 -14.57
N LEU A 27 1.35 2.11 -14.39
CA LEU A 27 2.44 2.30 -15.34
C LEU A 27 2.48 1.25 -16.46
N GLY A 28 1.60 0.21 -16.40
CA GLY A 28 1.60 -0.88 -17.37
C GLY A 28 2.78 -1.85 -17.20
N LEU A 29 3.44 -1.82 -16.04
CA LEU A 29 4.53 -2.73 -15.71
C LEU A 29 4.02 -4.16 -15.39
N ASP A 30 2.72 -4.37 -15.27
CA ASP A 30 2.09 -5.67 -15.10
C ASP A 30 2.30 -6.61 -16.30
N ASN A 31 2.65 -6.06 -17.46
CA ASN A 31 3.03 -6.82 -18.65
C ASN A 31 4.51 -7.23 -18.69
N VAL A 32 5.34 -6.72 -17.77
CA VAL A 32 6.81 -6.89 -17.82
C VAL A 32 7.45 -7.23 -16.47
N ILE A 33 6.70 -7.14 -15.38
CA ILE A 33 7.08 -7.55 -14.03
C ILE A 33 6.02 -8.52 -13.53
N SER A 34 6.37 -9.76 -13.29
CA SER A 34 5.43 -10.76 -12.78
C SER A 34 5.08 -10.50 -11.30
N LEU A 35 3.93 -11.00 -10.84
CA LEU A 35 3.44 -10.83 -9.48
C LEU A 35 3.37 -12.19 -8.76
N GLY A 36 3.92 -12.28 -7.56
CA GLY A 36 3.77 -13.39 -6.63
C GLY A 36 2.96 -12.94 -5.42
N THR A 37 1.85 -13.63 -5.16
CA THR A 37 0.93 -13.28 -4.08
C THR A 37 1.04 -14.28 -2.94
N LEU A 38 1.43 -13.79 -1.77
CA LEU A 38 1.48 -14.56 -0.54
C LEU A 38 0.09 -14.56 0.12
N ASP A 39 -0.24 -15.65 0.81
CA ASP A 39 -1.47 -15.76 1.57
C ASP A 39 -1.53 -14.68 2.67
N TYR A 40 -2.66 -14.03 2.80
CA TYR A 40 -2.91 -13.05 3.85
C TYR A 40 -3.09 -13.71 5.23
N ARG A 41 -3.28 -15.02 5.29
CA ARG A 41 -3.20 -15.83 6.52
C ARG A 41 -1.74 -16.26 6.71
N ARG A 42 -1.15 -15.84 7.81
CA ARG A 42 0.21 -16.24 8.14
C ARG A 42 0.25 -17.63 8.73
N GLY A 43 1.14 -18.48 8.22
CA GLY A 43 1.49 -19.76 8.83
C GLY A 43 2.62 -19.61 9.87
N GLU A 44 3.12 -20.74 10.37
CA GLU A 44 4.21 -20.79 11.37
C GLU A 44 5.49 -20.08 10.88
N ASP A 45 5.81 -20.21 9.59
CA ASP A 45 6.97 -19.57 8.94
C ASP A 45 6.67 -18.18 8.34
N GLY A 46 5.62 -17.51 8.80
CA GLY A 46 5.21 -16.22 8.28
C GLY A 46 4.34 -16.33 7.02
N TRP A 47 4.58 -15.49 6.03
CA TRP A 47 3.81 -15.51 4.79
C TRP A 47 4.24 -16.63 3.84
N GLN A 48 3.26 -17.36 3.33
CA GLN A 48 3.41 -18.56 2.51
C GLN A 48 2.73 -18.37 1.14
N PHE A 49 3.17 -19.15 0.15
CA PHE A 49 2.53 -19.20 -1.17
C PHE A 49 1.40 -20.25 -1.22
N SER A 50 0.66 -20.40 -0.13
CA SER A 50 -0.42 -21.40 0.00
C SER A 50 -1.62 -21.17 -0.91
N LEU A 51 -1.70 -20.02 -1.57
CA LEU A 51 -2.70 -19.73 -2.62
C LEU A 51 -2.30 -20.30 -3.99
N ASP A 52 -1.02 -20.63 -4.17
CA ASP A 52 -0.48 -21.19 -5.42
C ASP A 52 -0.59 -22.73 -5.43
N PRO A 53 -0.61 -23.37 -6.61
CA PRO A 53 -0.57 -24.83 -6.73
C PRO A 53 0.62 -25.43 -5.96
N ASP A 54 0.38 -26.52 -5.25
CA ASP A 54 1.37 -27.23 -4.42
C ASP A 54 1.95 -26.38 -3.26
N GLY A 55 1.39 -25.20 -2.98
CA GLY A 55 1.84 -24.31 -1.92
C GLY A 55 3.21 -23.68 -2.16
N VAL A 56 3.61 -23.53 -3.43
CA VAL A 56 4.88 -22.94 -3.83
C VAL A 56 4.69 -21.89 -4.93
N ASP A 57 5.48 -20.82 -4.87
CA ASP A 57 5.51 -19.84 -5.95
C ASP A 57 5.85 -20.51 -7.29
N PRO A 58 5.05 -20.35 -8.34
CA PRO A 58 5.21 -21.09 -9.58
C PRO A 58 6.48 -20.71 -10.38
N VAL A 59 7.08 -19.53 -10.09
CA VAL A 59 8.28 -19.03 -10.75
C VAL A 59 9.54 -19.34 -9.93
N LEU A 60 9.55 -18.91 -8.65
CA LEU A 60 10.70 -19.05 -7.77
C LEU A 60 10.83 -20.45 -7.16
N LYS A 61 9.78 -21.27 -7.22
CA LYS A 61 9.76 -22.62 -6.62
C LYS A 61 10.08 -22.61 -5.12
N LYS A 62 9.62 -21.60 -4.41
CA LYS A 62 9.80 -21.43 -2.97
C LYS A 62 8.43 -21.46 -2.26
N PRO A 63 8.32 -22.08 -1.07
CA PRO A 63 7.05 -22.17 -0.34
C PRO A 63 6.73 -20.94 0.51
N THR A 64 7.72 -20.15 0.92
CA THR A 64 7.54 -19.04 1.85
C THR A 64 8.40 -17.83 1.47
N ILE A 65 8.00 -16.64 1.94
CA ILE A 65 8.84 -15.45 1.80
C ILE A 65 10.19 -15.62 2.52
N LYS A 66 10.21 -16.29 3.66
CA LYS A 66 11.43 -16.64 4.40
C LYS A 66 12.41 -17.42 3.55
N SER A 67 11.94 -18.40 2.79
CA SER A 67 12.80 -19.19 1.89
C SER A 67 13.38 -18.35 0.74
N VAL A 68 12.65 -17.33 0.27
CA VAL A 68 13.16 -16.38 -0.74
C VAL A 68 14.28 -15.50 -0.13
N TYR A 69 14.07 -14.96 1.07
CA TYR A 69 15.08 -14.16 1.75
C TYR A 69 16.37 -14.96 2.04
N ASN A 70 16.22 -16.14 2.61
CA ASN A 70 17.36 -16.98 2.96
C ASN A 70 18.14 -17.48 1.73
N TYR A 71 17.47 -17.65 0.59
CA TYR A 71 18.14 -17.94 -0.66
C TYR A 71 18.89 -16.72 -1.21
N SER A 72 18.28 -15.54 -1.11
CA SER A 72 18.87 -14.28 -1.54
C SER A 72 20.10 -13.91 -0.72
N GLU A 73 20.04 -14.09 0.59
CA GLU A 73 21.09 -13.78 1.56
C GLU A 73 21.14 -14.86 2.63
N PRO A 74 22.08 -15.81 2.53
CA PRO A 74 22.32 -16.80 3.58
C PRO A 74 22.60 -16.12 4.93
N ASN A 75 21.94 -16.58 5.99
CA ASN A 75 22.01 -16.00 7.34
C ASN A 75 21.35 -14.61 7.48
N TYR A 76 20.33 -14.32 6.66
CA TYR A 76 19.53 -13.10 6.82
C TYR A 76 18.86 -13.04 8.22
N GLU A 77 19.14 -11.98 8.96
CA GLU A 77 18.61 -11.76 10.34
C GLU A 77 17.52 -10.69 10.42
N GLY A 78 17.18 -10.08 9.29
CA GLY A 78 16.14 -9.04 9.23
C GLY A 78 14.72 -9.60 9.13
N PRO A 79 13.70 -8.72 9.07
CA PRO A 79 12.32 -9.13 8.93
C PRO A 79 12.04 -9.70 7.54
N TYR A 80 11.34 -10.81 7.47
CA TYR A 80 10.85 -11.41 6.22
C TYR A 80 9.59 -10.66 5.74
N SER A 81 9.81 -9.44 5.24
CA SER A 81 8.75 -8.48 4.89
C SER A 81 8.37 -8.50 3.40
N VAL A 82 7.22 -7.90 3.12
CA VAL A 82 6.79 -7.55 1.76
C VAL A 82 6.58 -6.02 1.68
N PRO A 83 6.76 -5.41 0.50
CA PRO A 83 7.07 -6.01 -0.80
C PRO A 83 8.51 -6.53 -0.88
N ALA A 84 8.77 -7.44 -1.82
CA ALA A 84 10.12 -7.79 -2.24
C ALA A 84 10.18 -7.85 -3.77
N LEU A 85 11.12 -7.13 -4.37
CA LEU A 85 11.39 -7.19 -5.80
C LEU A 85 12.56 -8.14 -6.04
N VAL A 86 12.30 -9.23 -6.76
CA VAL A 86 13.25 -10.30 -7.03
C VAL A 86 13.74 -10.19 -8.48
N ASP A 87 15.04 -10.23 -8.68
CA ASP A 87 15.67 -10.40 -9.98
C ASP A 87 15.67 -11.90 -10.35
N LEU A 88 14.91 -12.29 -11.35
CA LEU A 88 14.74 -13.69 -11.76
C LEU A 88 15.99 -14.32 -12.37
N LYS A 89 16.98 -13.53 -12.83
CA LYS A 89 18.25 -14.05 -13.33
C LYS A 89 19.16 -14.54 -12.20
N THR A 90 19.10 -13.89 -11.07
CA THR A 90 19.94 -14.22 -9.90
C THR A 90 19.14 -14.88 -8.79
N GLU A 91 17.80 -14.84 -8.87
CA GLU A 91 16.84 -15.24 -7.84
C GLU A 91 17.06 -14.50 -6.50
N LYS A 92 17.64 -13.30 -6.55
CA LYS A 92 17.93 -12.48 -5.38
C LYS A 92 16.96 -11.31 -5.24
N ILE A 93 16.64 -10.97 -4.02
CA ILE A 93 15.90 -9.74 -3.69
C ILE A 93 16.83 -8.55 -3.98
N VAL A 94 16.37 -7.66 -4.85
CA VAL A 94 17.11 -6.45 -5.24
C VAL A 94 16.56 -5.19 -4.57
N ARG A 95 15.31 -5.21 -4.15
CA ARG A 95 14.65 -4.15 -3.34
C ARG A 95 13.61 -4.74 -2.42
N LYS A 96 13.45 -4.14 -1.24
CA LYS A 96 12.45 -4.52 -0.22
C LYS A 96 11.73 -3.31 0.41
N GLU A 97 12.26 -2.11 0.24
CA GLU A 97 11.62 -0.89 0.74
C GLU A 97 10.55 -0.41 -0.24
N SER A 98 9.31 -0.35 0.20
CA SER A 98 8.16 -0.03 -0.66
C SER A 98 8.23 1.37 -1.28
N ALA A 99 8.79 2.33 -0.54
CA ALA A 99 8.99 3.69 -1.03
C ALA A 99 10.00 3.74 -2.19
N GLU A 100 11.09 2.96 -2.09
CA GLU A 100 12.10 2.84 -3.13
C GLU A 100 11.54 2.12 -4.36
N ILE A 101 10.82 1.01 -4.17
CA ILE A 101 10.20 0.27 -5.28
C ILE A 101 9.21 1.15 -6.04
N LEU A 102 8.34 1.88 -5.33
CA LEU A 102 7.40 2.82 -5.93
C LEU A 102 8.13 3.89 -6.76
N HIS A 103 9.14 4.51 -6.16
CA HIS A 103 9.93 5.57 -6.81
C HIS A 103 10.72 5.03 -8.02
N GLU A 104 11.36 3.88 -7.91
CA GLU A 104 12.06 3.24 -9.03
C GLU A 104 11.10 2.87 -10.16
N PHE A 105 9.90 2.35 -9.85
CA PHE A 105 8.88 2.10 -10.85
C PHE A 105 8.46 3.38 -11.57
N ALA A 106 8.30 4.50 -10.84
CA ALA A 106 7.95 5.79 -11.40
C ALA A 106 9.07 6.44 -12.25
N THR A 107 10.34 6.12 -11.98
CA THR A 107 11.51 6.80 -12.55
C THR A 107 12.40 5.88 -13.39
N ILE A 108 13.11 4.96 -12.77
CA ILE A 108 14.10 4.09 -13.40
C ILE A 108 13.45 3.15 -14.44
N PHE A 109 12.22 2.67 -14.15
CA PHE A 109 11.48 1.78 -15.03
C PHE A 109 10.71 2.49 -16.17
N LYS A 110 10.80 3.82 -16.30
CA LYS A 110 10.15 4.58 -17.40
C LYS A 110 10.32 3.96 -18.80
N PRO A 111 11.48 3.43 -19.20
CA PRO A 111 11.62 2.78 -20.51
C PRO A 111 10.73 1.55 -20.75
N LEU A 112 10.16 0.98 -19.68
CA LEU A 112 9.26 -0.19 -19.75
C LEU A 112 7.78 0.19 -19.54
N HIS A 113 7.47 1.47 -19.34
CA HIS A 113 6.09 1.92 -19.15
C HIS A 113 5.27 1.71 -20.44
N LYS A 114 3.96 1.51 -20.24
CA LYS A 114 3.01 1.56 -21.36
C LYS A 114 2.99 2.94 -22.00
N GLU A 115 2.61 3.00 -23.27
CA GLU A 115 2.37 4.28 -23.95
C GLU A 115 1.31 5.09 -23.21
N GLY A 116 1.55 6.40 -23.03
CA GLY A 116 0.65 7.30 -22.31
C GLY A 116 0.53 7.02 -20.80
N ALA A 117 1.48 6.30 -20.22
CA ALA A 117 1.51 6.11 -18.77
C ALA A 117 1.57 7.45 -18.02
N ILE A 118 0.86 7.50 -16.90
CA ILE A 118 0.90 8.66 -16.00
C ILE A 118 2.31 8.89 -15.45
N ASP A 119 2.74 10.15 -15.32
CA ASP A 119 3.98 10.48 -14.61
C ASP A 119 3.70 10.65 -13.11
N LEU A 120 4.08 9.66 -12.33
CA LEU A 120 3.85 9.64 -10.88
C LEU A 120 4.84 10.53 -10.11
N TYR A 121 5.92 10.97 -10.75
CA TYR A 121 6.97 11.81 -10.14
C TYR A 121 7.46 12.87 -11.13
N PRO A 122 6.58 13.80 -11.58
CA PRO A 122 6.93 14.81 -12.55
C PRO A 122 7.93 15.84 -11.97
N GLU A 123 8.92 16.22 -12.77
CA GLU A 123 10.05 17.06 -12.37
C GLU A 123 9.62 18.37 -11.67
N TYR A 124 8.56 19.01 -12.18
CA TYR A 124 8.08 20.29 -11.64
C TYR A 124 7.36 20.17 -10.28
N LEU A 125 7.06 18.95 -9.81
CA LEU A 125 6.41 18.68 -8.50
C LEU A 125 7.32 17.95 -7.51
N THR A 126 8.54 17.61 -7.86
CA THR A 126 9.42 16.75 -7.05
C THR A 126 9.54 17.23 -5.60
N LYS A 127 9.84 18.52 -5.41
CA LYS A 127 9.94 19.10 -4.07
C LYS A 127 8.64 18.95 -3.26
N GLN A 128 7.48 19.25 -3.87
CA GLN A 128 6.19 19.16 -3.21
C GLN A 128 5.83 17.70 -2.89
N ILE A 129 6.12 16.77 -3.81
CA ILE A 129 5.90 15.34 -3.61
C ILE A 129 6.75 14.83 -2.44
N ASP A 130 8.03 15.20 -2.38
CA ASP A 130 8.94 14.76 -1.33
C ASP A 130 8.51 15.28 0.04
N GLU A 131 8.16 16.58 0.14
CA GLU A 131 7.66 17.19 1.38
C GLU A 131 6.39 16.49 1.90
N TRP A 132 5.41 16.23 1.01
CA TRP A 132 4.20 15.52 1.39
C TRP A 132 4.45 14.05 1.73
N ASN A 133 5.32 13.37 0.96
CA ASN A 133 5.69 11.99 1.23
C ASN A 133 6.33 11.82 2.60
N GLU A 134 7.28 12.70 2.98
CA GLU A 134 7.92 12.68 4.28
C GLU A 134 6.92 12.93 5.41
N LYS A 135 6.10 13.97 5.28
CA LYS A 135 5.07 14.31 6.27
C LYS A 135 4.06 13.16 6.48
N LEU A 136 3.50 12.64 5.40
CA LEU A 136 2.48 11.59 5.46
C LEU A 136 3.06 10.24 5.89
N ALA A 137 4.32 9.96 5.59
CA ALA A 137 4.98 8.74 6.08
C ALA A 137 4.92 8.68 7.60
N VAL A 138 5.36 9.72 8.29
CA VAL A 138 5.43 9.77 9.76
C VAL A 138 4.03 9.92 10.38
N ALA A 139 3.21 10.84 9.85
CA ALA A 139 1.95 11.19 10.49
C ALA A 139 0.83 10.18 10.20
N VAL A 140 0.77 9.61 8.99
CA VAL A 140 -0.33 8.79 8.51
C VAL A 140 0.08 7.33 8.34
N ASN A 141 1.05 7.04 7.47
CA ASN A 141 1.38 5.65 7.13
C ASN A 141 1.93 4.88 8.34
N ASP A 142 2.87 5.46 9.06
CA ASP A 142 3.41 4.89 10.29
C ASP A 142 2.58 5.28 11.52
N GLY A 143 1.86 6.40 11.44
CA GLY A 143 1.04 6.93 12.52
C GLY A 143 -0.06 5.97 13.01
N VAL A 144 -0.72 5.25 12.09
CA VAL A 144 -1.73 4.24 12.47
C VAL A 144 -1.12 3.11 13.30
N TYR A 145 0.12 2.70 13.00
CA TYR A 145 0.85 1.71 13.79
C TYR A 145 1.37 2.30 15.10
N GLY A 146 1.74 3.58 15.11
CA GLY A 146 2.07 4.31 16.34
C GLY A 146 0.92 4.28 17.35
N MET A 147 -0.33 4.42 16.90
CA MET A 147 -1.51 4.23 17.76
C MET A 147 -1.70 2.76 18.15
N GLY A 148 -1.69 1.85 17.16
CA GLY A 148 -2.02 0.43 17.35
C GLY A 148 -1.02 -0.32 18.24
N PHE A 149 0.24 0.11 18.28
CA PHE A 149 1.32 -0.51 19.07
C PHE A 149 1.82 0.34 20.23
N ALA A 150 1.15 1.46 20.55
CA ALA A 150 1.48 2.29 21.68
C ALA A 150 1.45 1.47 22.99
N LYS A 151 2.43 1.69 23.84
CA LYS A 151 2.55 1.04 25.16
C LYS A 151 2.15 1.95 26.29
N THR A 152 2.06 3.24 26.04
CA THR A 152 1.68 4.27 27.01
C THR A 152 0.59 5.17 26.42
N GLN A 153 -0.17 5.84 27.29
CA GLN A 153 -1.18 6.82 26.87
C GLN A 153 -0.52 7.97 26.09
N ASP A 154 0.63 8.46 26.55
CA ASP A 154 1.35 9.58 25.90
C ASP A 154 1.81 9.22 24.47
N GLU A 155 2.30 7.99 24.25
CA GLU A 155 2.65 7.53 22.91
C GLU A 155 1.42 7.48 22.00
N TYR A 156 0.31 6.94 22.50
CA TYR A 156 -0.93 6.89 21.76
C TYR A 156 -1.45 8.29 21.44
N ASP A 157 -1.53 9.19 22.42
CA ASP A 157 -2.04 10.55 22.26
C ASP A 157 -1.20 11.35 21.25
N LEU A 158 0.12 11.18 21.27
CA LEU A 158 1.01 11.83 20.31
C LEU A 158 0.75 11.34 18.88
N ALA A 159 0.66 10.02 18.68
CA ALA A 159 0.39 9.44 17.37
C ALA A 159 -1.02 9.81 16.88
N PHE A 160 -2.03 9.75 17.78
CA PHE A 160 -3.41 10.09 17.49
C PHE A 160 -3.58 11.55 17.03
N ASN A 161 -3.02 12.49 17.78
CA ASN A 161 -3.13 13.91 17.44
C ASN A 161 -2.41 14.22 16.13
N ARG A 162 -1.18 13.73 15.95
CA ARG A 162 -0.42 13.92 14.71
C ARG A 162 -1.14 13.37 13.48
N PHE A 163 -1.75 12.20 13.62
CA PHE A 163 -2.50 11.57 12.53
C PHE A 163 -3.70 12.41 12.11
N PHE A 164 -4.53 12.81 13.06
CA PHE A 164 -5.74 13.55 12.74
C PHE A 164 -5.47 15.00 12.32
N ASP A 165 -4.43 15.65 12.83
CA ASP A 165 -3.97 16.95 12.34
C ASP A 165 -3.53 16.87 10.88
N ALA A 166 -2.81 15.80 10.50
CA ALA A 166 -2.44 15.58 9.10
C ALA A 166 -3.65 15.31 8.19
N LEU A 167 -4.68 14.60 8.69
CA LEU A 167 -5.92 14.40 7.92
C LEU A 167 -6.68 15.73 7.74
N ASP A 168 -6.75 16.57 8.76
CA ASP A 168 -7.41 17.88 8.66
C ASP A 168 -6.70 18.75 7.59
N GLU A 169 -5.35 18.73 7.49
CA GLU A 169 -4.61 19.42 6.43
C GLU A 169 -4.86 18.83 5.03
N VAL A 170 -4.91 17.51 4.91
CA VAL A 170 -5.23 16.85 3.62
C VAL A 170 -6.65 17.17 3.20
N GLU A 171 -7.60 17.18 4.14
CA GLU A 171 -9.00 17.56 3.88
C GLU A 171 -9.12 18.98 3.32
N GLU A 172 -8.45 19.96 3.96
CA GLU A 172 -8.40 21.33 3.48
C GLU A 172 -7.77 21.43 2.09
N ARG A 173 -6.64 20.75 1.88
CA ARG A 173 -5.94 20.75 0.60
C ARG A 173 -6.81 20.19 -0.54
N LEU A 174 -7.50 19.10 -0.30
CA LEU A 174 -8.40 18.48 -1.26
C LEU A 174 -9.70 19.25 -1.50
N SER A 175 -9.99 20.28 -0.72
CA SER A 175 -11.12 21.19 -0.99
C SER A 175 -10.86 22.06 -2.24
N ASN A 176 -9.60 22.28 -2.62
CA ASN A 176 -9.17 23.20 -3.66
C ASN A 176 -8.55 22.52 -4.90
N GLN A 177 -8.27 21.22 -4.84
CA GLN A 177 -7.63 20.48 -5.93
C GLN A 177 -8.01 19.01 -5.91
N ARG A 178 -7.88 18.34 -7.06
CA ARG A 178 -8.34 16.96 -7.23
C ARG A 178 -7.53 15.95 -6.43
N TYR A 179 -6.20 16.06 -6.45
CA TYR A 179 -5.24 15.16 -5.79
C TYR A 179 -4.30 15.93 -4.87
N ILE A 180 -3.53 15.22 -4.04
CA ILE A 180 -2.68 15.88 -3.01
C ILE A 180 -1.66 16.84 -3.63
N ASN A 181 -1.14 16.56 -4.82
CA ASN A 181 -0.17 17.41 -5.50
C ASN A 181 -0.71 18.13 -6.74
N GLY A 182 -2.01 18.36 -6.84
CA GLY A 182 -2.65 19.08 -7.94
C GLY A 182 -3.68 18.27 -8.70
N ASN A 183 -3.61 18.26 -10.03
CA ASN A 183 -4.64 17.68 -10.90
C ASN A 183 -4.25 16.32 -11.50
N SER A 184 -3.09 15.79 -11.13
CA SER A 184 -2.63 14.46 -11.57
C SER A 184 -2.24 13.61 -10.38
N ILE A 185 -2.48 12.31 -10.47
CA ILE A 185 -2.07 11.33 -9.46
C ILE A 185 -0.54 11.28 -9.42
N THR A 186 0.01 11.27 -8.21
CA THR A 186 1.44 11.16 -7.93
C THR A 186 1.72 10.02 -6.96
N GLU A 187 3.00 9.75 -6.66
CA GLU A 187 3.39 8.78 -5.62
C GLU A 187 2.72 9.05 -4.28
N THR A 188 2.49 10.32 -3.94
CA THR A 188 1.86 10.72 -2.67
C THR A 188 0.45 10.15 -2.54
N ASP A 189 -0.33 10.21 -3.62
CA ASP A 189 -1.70 9.70 -3.64
C ASP A 189 -1.74 8.18 -3.43
N ILE A 190 -0.80 7.45 -4.03
CA ILE A 190 -0.66 6.00 -3.83
C ILE A 190 -0.34 5.69 -2.37
N ARG A 191 0.63 6.40 -1.77
CA ARG A 191 1.05 6.20 -0.37
C ARG A 191 -0.08 6.50 0.61
N PHE A 192 -0.84 7.56 0.38
CA PHE A 192 -1.96 7.94 1.22
C PHE A 192 -3.13 6.96 1.06
N TYR A 193 -3.49 6.62 -0.18
CA TYR A 193 -4.58 5.68 -0.46
C TYR A 193 -4.42 4.34 0.25
N THR A 194 -3.25 3.72 0.18
CA THR A 194 -3.06 2.38 0.72
C THR A 194 -3.28 2.28 2.23
N THR A 195 -3.01 3.36 2.97
CA THR A 195 -3.35 3.46 4.40
C THR A 195 -4.85 3.75 4.57
N MET A 196 -5.37 4.76 3.87
CA MET A 196 -6.72 5.25 4.12
C MET A 196 -7.82 4.30 3.67
N ILE A 197 -7.60 3.49 2.63
CA ILE A 197 -8.58 2.48 2.20
C ILE A 197 -8.77 1.35 3.24
N ARG A 198 -7.79 1.18 4.14
CA ARG A 198 -7.83 0.24 5.28
C ARG A 198 -8.38 0.85 6.57
N PHE A 199 -8.57 2.16 6.58
CA PHE A 199 -8.84 2.91 7.81
C PHE A 199 -10.13 2.44 8.50
N ASP A 200 -11.28 2.55 7.85
CA ASP A 200 -12.56 2.21 8.45
C ASP A 200 -12.70 0.70 8.75
N VAL A 201 -12.09 -0.16 7.93
CA VAL A 201 -12.21 -1.62 8.06
C VAL A 201 -11.25 -2.22 9.07
N VAL A 202 -10.17 -1.51 9.43
CA VAL A 202 -9.14 -2.00 10.36
C VAL A 202 -8.77 -0.96 11.42
N TYR A 203 -8.16 0.15 11.02
CA TYR A 203 -7.44 1.04 11.95
C TYR A 203 -8.38 1.78 12.90
N TYR A 204 -9.55 2.18 12.45
CA TYR A 204 -10.56 2.83 13.27
C TYR A 204 -10.93 1.98 14.50
N GLY A 205 -11.25 0.71 14.28
CA GLY A 205 -11.67 -0.20 15.36
C GLY A 205 -10.50 -0.86 16.08
N MET A 206 -9.55 -1.42 15.32
CA MET A 206 -8.50 -2.28 15.87
C MET A 206 -7.38 -1.49 16.57
N TYR A 207 -7.04 -0.31 16.03
CA TYR A 207 -5.95 0.53 16.54
C TYR A 207 -6.43 1.78 17.29
N GLY A 208 -7.74 1.94 17.44
CA GLY A 208 -8.31 3.07 18.15
C GLY A 208 -8.16 4.42 17.43
N ALA A 209 -7.96 4.42 16.12
CA ALA A 209 -7.89 5.64 15.30
C ALA A 209 -9.29 6.23 15.06
N ASN A 210 -10.00 6.61 16.13
CA ASN A 210 -11.46 6.72 16.13
C ASN A 210 -12.01 8.14 16.43
N LYS A 211 -11.23 9.19 16.16
CA LYS A 211 -11.71 10.58 16.28
C LYS A 211 -12.84 10.88 15.28
N LYS A 212 -12.65 10.49 14.02
CA LYS A 212 -13.59 10.65 12.91
C LYS A 212 -13.52 9.43 11.99
N ARG A 213 -14.59 9.13 11.28
CA ARG A 213 -14.58 8.18 10.16
C ARG A 213 -14.13 8.88 8.87
N ILE A 214 -13.80 8.11 7.83
CA ILE A 214 -13.48 8.72 6.53
C ILE A 214 -14.64 9.55 5.98
N GLU A 215 -15.88 9.14 6.21
CA GLU A 215 -17.08 9.84 5.77
C GLU A 215 -17.26 11.22 6.42
N ASP A 216 -16.65 11.45 7.58
CA ASP A 216 -16.63 12.76 8.26
C ASP A 216 -15.63 13.76 7.64
N TYR A 217 -14.87 13.30 6.63
CA TYR A 217 -13.94 14.08 5.81
C TYR A 217 -14.43 14.10 4.35
N PRO A 218 -15.36 15.01 3.98
CA PRO A 218 -16.03 14.93 2.68
C PRO A 218 -15.09 15.00 1.46
N ASN A 219 -14.01 15.77 1.52
CA ASN A 219 -13.05 15.86 0.43
C ASN A 219 -12.18 14.60 0.35
N ILE A 220 -11.65 14.10 1.46
CA ILE A 220 -10.91 12.84 1.53
C ILE A 220 -11.80 11.68 1.09
N PHE A 221 -13.04 11.62 1.54
CA PHE A 221 -13.97 10.54 1.18
C PHE A 221 -14.24 10.50 -0.34
N ASN A 222 -14.56 11.64 -0.96
CA ASN A 222 -14.76 11.72 -2.40
C ASN A 222 -13.47 11.46 -3.19
N TYR A 223 -12.31 11.93 -2.70
CA TYR A 223 -11.01 11.65 -3.27
C TYR A 223 -10.66 10.15 -3.25
N LEU A 224 -10.93 9.45 -2.15
CA LEU A 224 -10.71 8.01 -2.06
C LEU A 224 -11.64 7.22 -2.98
N LYS A 225 -12.89 7.68 -3.18
CA LYS A 225 -13.79 7.11 -4.18
C LYS A 225 -13.27 7.29 -5.61
N ASP A 226 -12.77 8.49 -5.94
CA ASP A 226 -12.15 8.78 -7.25
C ASP A 226 -10.95 7.84 -7.51
N LEU A 227 -10.06 7.71 -6.54
CA LEU A 227 -8.93 6.79 -6.64
C LEU A 227 -9.38 5.34 -6.73
N TYR A 228 -10.30 4.88 -5.87
CA TYR A 228 -10.79 3.50 -5.88
C TYR A 228 -11.40 3.11 -7.25
N GLN A 229 -12.12 4.04 -7.89
CA GLN A 229 -12.74 3.85 -9.21
C GLN A 229 -11.73 4.00 -10.37
N THR A 230 -10.51 4.45 -10.08
CA THR A 230 -9.43 4.53 -11.07
C THR A 230 -8.77 3.14 -11.22
N PRO A 231 -8.68 2.59 -12.47
CA PRO A 231 -8.01 1.30 -12.69
C PRO A 231 -6.59 1.28 -12.12
N GLY A 232 -6.27 0.24 -11.38
CA GLY A 232 -5.01 0.09 -10.64
C GLY A 232 -5.16 0.23 -9.13
N PHE A 233 -6.21 0.87 -8.65
CA PHE A 233 -6.46 1.06 -7.21
C PHE A 233 -7.50 0.08 -6.66
N GLY A 234 -8.77 0.22 -7.02
CA GLY A 234 -9.83 -0.62 -6.47
C GLY A 234 -9.72 -2.08 -6.92
N ASP A 235 -9.31 -2.33 -8.16
CA ASP A 235 -9.08 -3.66 -8.71
C ASP A 235 -7.87 -4.40 -8.12
N THR A 236 -7.06 -3.72 -7.30
CA THR A 236 -5.97 -4.30 -6.51
C THR A 236 -6.25 -4.29 -5.00
N THR A 237 -7.41 -3.79 -4.58
CA THR A 237 -7.83 -3.70 -3.17
C THR A 237 -8.69 -4.90 -2.81
N ASP A 238 -8.18 -5.78 -1.95
CA ASP A 238 -8.90 -6.96 -1.44
C ASP A 238 -9.29 -6.74 0.02
N PHE A 239 -10.54 -6.34 0.25
CA PHE A 239 -11.04 -6.07 1.60
C PHE A 239 -11.16 -7.33 2.47
N GLU A 240 -11.38 -8.50 1.89
CA GLU A 240 -11.38 -9.76 2.64
C GLU A 240 -9.97 -10.04 3.17
N ALA A 241 -8.98 -10.03 2.28
CA ALA A 241 -7.57 -10.23 2.65
C ALA A 241 -7.10 -9.20 3.70
N ILE A 242 -7.51 -7.92 3.54
CA ILE A 242 -7.20 -6.86 4.50
C ILE A 242 -7.80 -7.18 5.87
N LYS A 243 -9.12 -7.38 5.97
CA LYS A 243 -9.80 -7.62 7.24
C LYS A 243 -9.31 -8.90 7.92
N VAL A 244 -9.37 -10.02 7.21
CA VAL A 244 -8.95 -11.32 7.76
C VAL A 244 -7.49 -11.29 8.16
N GLY A 245 -6.61 -10.78 7.29
CA GLY A 245 -5.18 -10.73 7.54
C GLY A 245 -4.80 -9.91 8.76
N TYR A 246 -5.37 -8.71 8.92
CA TYR A 246 -5.10 -7.86 10.09
C TYR A 246 -5.64 -8.45 11.39
N TYR A 247 -6.91 -8.86 11.42
CA TYR A 247 -7.53 -9.36 12.63
C TYR A 247 -6.88 -10.66 13.11
N LEU A 248 -6.66 -11.63 12.22
CA LEU A 248 -6.00 -12.89 12.58
C LEU A 248 -4.53 -12.65 13.00
N SER A 249 -3.77 -11.82 12.28
CA SER A 249 -2.39 -11.47 12.66
C SER A 249 -2.32 -10.71 13.99
N GLY A 250 -3.38 -9.99 14.35
CA GLY A 250 -3.53 -9.32 15.64
C GLY A 250 -4.03 -10.23 16.76
N GLY A 251 -4.09 -11.55 16.55
CA GLY A 251 -4.50 -12.52 17.55
C GLY A 251 -6.01 -12.53 17.83
N LYS A 252 -6.83 -12.03 16.91
CA LYS A 252 -8.29 -12.09 17.03
C LYS A 252 -8.82 -13.32 16.30
N GLU A 253 -9.78 -14.02 16.91
CA GLU A 253 -10.47 -15.15 16.30
C GLU A 253 -11.70 -14.72 15.48
N ILE A 254 -12.20 -13.51 15.74
CA ILE A 254 -13.39 -12.94 15.10
C ILE A 254 -12.98 -11.80 14.18
N VAL A 255 -13.45 -11.86 12.92
CA VAL A 255 -13.30 -10.82 11.93
C VAL A 255 -14.63 -10.05 11.83
N PRO A 256 -14.67 -8.74 12.13
CA PRO A 256 -15.91 -7.97 12.05
C PRO A 256 -16.53 -7.95 10.65
N GLY A 257 -17.86 -8.02 10.56
CA GLY A 257 -18.57 -8.00 9.28
C GLY A 257 -18.49 -6.64 8.57
N GLY A 258 -18.63 -5.54 9.33
CA GLY A 258 -18.60 -4.17 8.81
C GLY A 258 -17.22 -3.49 8.85
N PRO A 259 -17.17 -2.22 8.40
CA PRO A 259 -18.22 -1.54 7.64
C PRO A 259 -18.37 -2.08 6.22
N GLY A 260 -19.50 -1.77 5.57
CA GLY A 260 -19.71 -2.09 4.14
C GLY A 260 -18.70 -1.34 3.26
N VAL A 261 -18.35 -1.96 2.13
CA VAL A 261 -17.33 -1.42 1.21
C VAL A 261 -17.91 -0.92 -0.11
N ASP A 262 -19.20 -1.10 -0.33
CA ASP A 262 -19.90 -0.69 -1.56
C ASP A 262 -19.86 0.82 -1.78
N LYS A 263 -19.73 1.60 -0.69
CA LYS A 263 -19.59 3.06 -0.69
C LYS A 263 -18.45 3.57 -1.59
N TRP A 264 -17.41 2.77 -1.81
CA TRP A 264 -16.28 3.15 -2.67
C TRP A 264 -16.65 3.22 -4.15
N GLN A 265 -17.75 2.56 -4.55
CA GLN A 265 -18.28 2.59 -5.92
C GLN A 265 -19.34 3.66 -6.15
N GLU A 266 -19.76 4.39 -5.11
CA GLU A 266 -20.70 5.49 -5.22
C GLU A 266 -20.12 6.68 -6.01
N PRO A 267 -20.97 7.53 -6.61
CA PRO A 267 -20.51 8.76 -7.28
C PRO A 267 -19.67 9.65 -6.37
N HIS A 268 -18.70 10.33 -6.95
CA HIS A 268 -17.84 11.32 -6.28
C HIS A 268 -17.88 12.67 -7.00
N ASP A 269 -17.40 13.72 -6.33
CA ASP A 269 -17.46 15.10 -6.81
C ASP A 269 -16.15 15.60 -7.46
N ARG A 270 -15.13 14.73 -7.58
CA ARG A 270 -13.76 15.14 -7.94
C ARG A 270 -13.61 15.62 -9.40
N LEU A 271 -14.58 15.32 -10.25
CA LEU A 271 -14.60 15.81 -11.64
C LEU A 271 -14.86 17.34 -11.76
N ARG A 272 -15.12 18.01 -10.63
CA ARG A 272 -15.27 19.48 -10.58
C ARG A 272 -13.93 20.23 -10.71
N PHE A 273 -12.81 19.55 -10.61
CA PHE A 273 -11.47 20.14 -10.71
C PHE A 273 -10.82 19.94 -12.08
#